data_6098234a16993619fea440f39ffa36df
#
_entry.id   6098234a16993619fea440f39ffa36df
#
_cell.length_a   1.000
_cell.length_b   1.000
_cell.length_c   1.000
_cell.angle_alpha   90.00
_cell.angle_beta   90.00
_cell.angle_gamma   90.00
#
_symmetry.space_group_name_H-M   'P 1'
#
loop_
_entity.id
_entity.type
_entity.pdbx_description
1 polymer ?
#
loop_
_entity_poly.entity_id
_entity_poly.type
_entity_poly.pdbx_seq_one_letter_code
_entity_poly.pdbx_strand_id
1 'polypeptide(L)'
;MKQPAFYIDMTACTGCKTCMVACIDGHDLPRGVMWRRVAEYTGGKWVRRANGTYDQNVFSYYTSVSCNHCQNPVCVKVCPTTAMHKDEQGIVSVDPDKCVGCRYCEWNCPYSAPQYNKQVGRMTKCDFCKDRLAAGLKPLCVEACPMRAIHFGEYEDLKKQFGDAVHVAPLPEQGVTSPCLVITPPHNAQPVGSNMGSIRNPEEM
;
A
#
# COMPACT_ATOMS: atom_id res chain seq x y z
N MET A 1 -15.10 7.78 -15.55
CA MET A 1 -14.74 8.32 -14.22
C MET A 1 -13.23 8.15 -14.08
N LYS A 2 -12.50 9.20 -13.84
CA LYS A 2 -11.04 9.10 -13.64
C LYS A 2 -10.82 8.49 -12.27
N GLN A 3 -10.03 7.41 -12.18
CA GLN A 3 -9.69 6.74 -10.93
C GLN A 3 -8.18 6.81 -10.74
N PRO A 4 -7.69 7.65 -9.83
CA PRO A 4 -6.27 7.73 -9.56
C PRO A 4 -5.77 6.45 -8.88
N ALA A 5 -4.53 6.08 -9.16
CA ALA A 5 -3.90 4.88 -8.64
C ALA A 5 -2.39 5.06 -8.48
N PHE A 6 -1.79 4.18 -7.69
CA PHE A 6 -0.35 3.97 -7.69
C PHE A 6 0.03 2.80 -8.60
N TYR A 7 1.19 2.94 -9.24
CA TYR A 7 1.94 1.82 -9.79
C TYR A 7 3.21 1.63 -8.95
N ILE A 8 3.53 0.38 -8.64
CA ILE A 8 4.71 -0.01 -7.87
C ILE A 8 5.55 -0.99 -8.68
N ASP A 9 6.75 -0.57 -9.04
CA ASP A 9 7.76 -1.46 -9.60
C ASP A 9 8.54 -2.13 -8.46
N MET A 10 8.19 -3.35 -8.13
CA MET A 10 8.88 -4.11 -7.08
C MET A 10 10.25 -4.60 -7.53
N THR A 11 10.54 -4.61 -8.84
CA THR A 11 11.88 -4.97 -9.35
C THR A 11 12.92 -3.89 -9.06
N ALA A 12 12.47 -2.63 -9.01
CA ALA A 12 13.31 -1.48 -8.69
C ALA A 12 13.31 -1.10 -7.21
N CYS A 13 12.33 -1.57 -6.42
CA CYS A 13 12.19 -1.20 -5.02
C CYS A 13 13.29 -1.85 -4.17
N THR A 14 14.12 -1.04 -3.50
CA THR A 14 15.21 -1.49 -2.62
C THR A 14 14.84 -1.50 -1.13
N GLY A 15 13.58 -1.21 -0.77
CA GLY A 15 13.15 -1.17 0.62
C GLY A 15 13.72 -0.01 1.45
N CYS A 16 14.23 1.05 0.83
CA CYS A 16 14.92 2.17 1.50
C CYS A 16 14.05 3.00 2.43
N LYS A 17 12.72 2.82 2.41
CA LYS A 17 11.71 3.50 3.25
C LYS A 17 11.62 5.02 3.08
N THR A 18 12.34 5.63 2.13
CA THR A 18 12.27 7.09 1.88
C THR A 18 10.84 7.56 1.60
N CYS A 19 10.05 6.77 0.86
CA CYS A 19 8.63 7.08 0.60
C CYS A 19 7.77 7.08 1.87
N MET A 20 8.11 6.26 2.86
CA MET A 20 7.46 6.20 4.16
C MET A 20 7.80 7.44 4.99
N VAL A 21 9.08 7.78 5.10
CA VAL A 21 9.56 8.95 5.84
C VAL A 21 8.98 10.24 5.25
N ALA A 22 9.03 10.40 3.92
CA ALA A 22 8.47 11.58 3.25
C ALA A 22 6.94 11.73 3.46
N CYS A 23 6.22 10.60 3.59
CA CYS A 23 4.79 10.63 3.90
C CYS A 23 4.54 11.03 5.36
N ILE A 24 5.33 10.53 6.31
CA ILE A 24 5.22 10.85 7.74
C ILE A 24 5.52 12.34 7.96
N ASP A 25 6.64 12.82 7.44
CA ASP A 25 7.11 14.19 7.59
C ASP A 25 6.15 15.19 6.93
N GLY A 26 5.81 14.99 5.67
CA GLY A 26 4.98 15.92 4.92
C GLY A 26 3.50 15.96 5.31
N HIS A 27 3.04 15.06 6.17
CA HIS A 27 1.68 15.05 6.73
C HIS A 27 1.65 15.20 8.26
N ASP A 28 2.78 15.53 8.90
CA ASP A 28 2.92 15.65 10.35
C ASP A 28 2.28 14.45 11.09
N LEU A 29 2.54 13.23 10.60
CA LEU A 29 1.93 12.05 11.18
C LEU A 29 2.56 11.74 12.55
N PRO A 30 1.74 11.54 13.60
CA PRO A 30 2.26 11.23 14.91
C PRO A 30 2.91 9.85 14.93
N ARG A 31 3.78 9.62 15.93
CA ARG A 31 4.41 8.32 16.14
C ARG A 31 3.37 7.19 16.17
N GLY A 32 3.60 6.16 15.37
CA GLY A 32 2.74 4.98 15.25
C GLY A 32 1.63 5.11 14.20
N VAL A 33 1.57 6.24 13.46
CA VAL A 33 0.69 6.40 12.29
C VAL A 33 1.54 6.45 11.03
N MET A 34 1.34 5.49 10.15
CA MET A 34 2.12 5.35 8.91
C MET A 34 1.19 5.08 7.73
N TRP A 35 0.85 6.13 6.99
CA TRP A 35 -0.06 5.97 5.84
C TRP A 35 0.55 5.21 4.67
N ARG A 36 1.88 5.30 4.50
CA ARG A 36 2.64 4.46 3.57
C ARG A 36 3.64 3.63 4.36
N ARG A 37 3.73 2.35 4.01
CA ARG A 37 4.60 1.37 4.67
C ARG A 37 5.34 0.56 3.62
N VAL A 38 6.46 -0.01 4.00
CA VAL A 38 7.27 -0.85 3.11
C VAL A 38 7.41 -2.22 3.77
N ALA A 39 6.67 -3.20 3.26
CA ALA A 39 6.78 -4.58 3.70
C ALA A 39 8.07 -5.20 3.17
N GLU A 40 8.86 -5.81 4.03
CA GLU A 40 9.95 -6.70 3.69
C GLU A 40 9.44 -8.15 3.77
N TYR A 41 9.37 -8.83 2.62
CA TYR A 41 8.90 -10.20 2.56
C TYR A 41 10.02 -11.13 2.12
N THR A 42 10.37 -12.08 2.99
CA THR A 42 11.50 -12.98 2.77
C THR A 42 11.13 -14.41 3.09
N GLY A 43 11.79 -15.36 2.45
CA GLY A 43 11.56 -16.76 2.70
C GLY A 43 12.51 -17.67 1.95
N GLY A 44 12.12 -18.94 1.88
CA GLY A 44 12.93 -19.99 1.29
C GLY A 44 13.94 -20.61 2.25
N LYS A 45 14.73 -21.54 1.73
CA LYS A 45 15.73 -22.29 2.51
C LYS A 45 16.91 -22.77 1.66
N TRP A 46 17.98 -23.11 2.34
CA TRP A 46 19.12 -23.81 1.79
C TRP A 46 19.02 -25.30 2.13
N VAL A 47 19.20 -26.17 1.16
CA VAL A 47 19.19 -27.63 1.36
C VAL A 47 20.51 -28.22 0.88
N ARG A 48 21.26 -28.86 1.80
CA ARG A 48 22.53 -29.53 1.45
C ARG A 48 22.26 -30.81 0.70
N ARG A 49 22.92 -31.00 -0.44
CA ARG A 49 22.93 -32.23 -1.22
C ARG A 49 23.94 -33.22 -0.68
N ALA A 50 23.80 -34.50 -1.05
CA ALA A 50 24.71 -35.58 -0.67
C ALA A 50 26.16 -35.33 -1.18
N ASN A 51 26.32 -34.65 -2.30
CA ASN A 51 27.61 -34.30 -2.89
C ASN A 51 28.30 -33.08 -2.24
N GLY A 52 27.74 -32.52 -1.17
CA GLY A 52 28.27 -31.36 -0.47
C GLY A 52 27.88 -30.00 -1.04
N THR A 53 27.19 -29.92 -2.18
CA THR A 53 26.63 -28.67 -2.72
C THR A 53 25.30 -28.31 -2.06
N TYR A 54 24.78 -27.11 -2.34
CA TYR A 54 23.53 -26.63 -1.81
C TYR A 54 22.54 -26.27 -2.92
N ASP A 55 21.29 -26.68 -2.75
CA ASP A 55 20.16 -26.09 -3.43
C ASP A 55 19.62 -24.93 -2.59
N GLN A 56 19.08 -23.93 -3.25
CA GLN A 56 18.42 -22.81 -2.55
C GLN A 56 17.20 -22.33 -3.33
N ASN A 57 16.19 -21.88 -2.61
CA ASN A 57 15.02 -21.17 -3.12
C ASN A 57 14.76 -19.90 -2.30
N VAL A 58 15.83 -19.30 -1.78
CA VAL A 58 15.75 -18.08 -0.97
C VAL A 58 15.27 -16.92 -1.82
N PHE A 59 14.39 -16.10 -1.26
CA PHE A 59 13.91 -14.88 -1.88
C PHE A 59 13.77 -13.77 -0.84
N SER A 60 13.90 -12.54 -1.30
CA SER A 60 13.61 -11.33 -0.55
C SER A 60 13.16 -10.25 -1.52
N TYR A 61 12.11 -9.53 -1.18
CA TYR A 61 11.64 -8.38 -1.93
C TYR A 61 10.82 -7.42 -1.06
N TYR A 62 10.61 -6.22 -1.57
CA TYR A 62 9.95 -5.13 -0.86
C TYR A 62 8.69 -4.69 -1.58
N THR A 63 7.63 -4.42 -0.80
CA THR A 63 6.36 -3.90 -1.32
C THR A 63 5.99 -2.61 -0.60
N SER A 64 5.94 -1.50 -1.34
CA SER A 64 5.49 -0.23 -0.78
C SER A 64 3.97 -0.15 -0.85
N VAL A 65 3.29 -0.11 0.30
CA VAL A 65 1.84 -0.16 0.44
C VAL A 65 1.30 1.10 1.10
N SER A 66 0.16 1.58 0.61
CA SER A 66 -0.64 2.64 1.23
C SER A 66 -2.13 2.35 1.00
N CYS A 67 -3.02 3.33 1.16
CA CYS A 67 -4.40 3.16 0.71
C CYS A 67 -4.44 2.98 -0.81
N ASN A 68 -5.17 1.97 -1.27
CA ASN A 68 -5.34 1.64 -2.68
C ASN A 68 -6.56 2.31 -3.31
N HIS A 69 -7.31 3.12 -2.56
CA HIS A 69 -8.52 3.82 -3.02
C HIS A 69 -9.45 2.93 -3.85
N CYS A 70 -9.73 1.75 -3.35
CA CYS A 70 -10.39 0.62 -4.00
C CYS A 70 -11.63 1.02 -4.80
N GLN A 71 -11.94 0.26 -5.86
CA GLN A 71 -13.20 0.45 -6.60
C GLN A 71 -14.40 0.07 -5.74
N ASN A 72 -14.24 -0.96 -4.91
CA ASN A 72 -15.24 -1.45 -3.96
C ASN A 72 -14.76 -1.28 -2.51
N PRO A 73 -14.70 -0.04 -1.97
CA PRO A 73 -14.05 0.24 -0.70
C PRO A 73 -14.91 -0.25 0.47
N VAL A 74 -14.51 -1.37 1.10
CA VAL A 74 -15.19 -1.92 2.27
C VAL A 74 -15.20 -0.92 3.43
N CYS A 75 -14.14 -0.14 3.60
CA CYS A 75 -14.03 0.88 4.64
C CYS A 75 -15.10 1.97 4.55
N VAL A 76 -15.58 2.29 3.34
CA VAL A 76 -16.72 3.20 3.12
C VAL A 76 -18.02 2.53 3.52
N LYS A 77 -18.21 1.27 3.14
CA LYS A 77 -19.45 0.52 3.41
C LYS A 77 -19.72 0.30 4.90
N VAL A 78 -18.65 0.11 5.68
CA VAL A 78 -18.79 -0.18 7.12
C VAL A 78 -18.78 1.06 8.00
N CYS A 79 -18.64 2.26 7.43
CA CYS A 79 -18.60 3.49 8.22
C CYS A 79 -19.99 3.91 8.70
N PRO A 80 -20.27 3.86 10.02
CA PRO A 80 -21.62 4.14 10.54
C PRO A 80 -22.02 5.61 10.44
N THR A 81 -21.03 6.51 10.37
CA THR A 81 -21.26 7.96 10.30
C THR A 81 -21.07 8.54 8.90
N THR A 82 -20.79 7.68 7.90
CA THR A 82 -20.45 8.11 6.54
C THR A 82 -19.23 9.04 6.44
N ALA A 83 -18.44 9.14 7.52
CA ALA A 83 -17.19 9.91 7.54
C ALA A 83 -16.19 9.38 6.48
N MET A 84 -16.09 8.06 6.34
CA MET A 84 -15.32 7.44 5.26
C MET A 84 -16.16 7.46 3.99
N HIS A 85 -15.69 8.15 2.96
CA HIS A 85 -16.42 8.32 1.70
C HIS A 85 -15.47 8.23 0.50
N LYS A 86 -16.04 7.98 -0.67
CA LYS A 86 -15.33 8.03 -1.96
C LYS A 86 -15.90 9.18 -2.76
N ASP A 87 -15.04 10.09 -3.21
CA ASP A 87 -15.45 11.25 -4.00
C ASP A 87 -15.62 10.91 -5.50
N GLU A 88 -16.10 11.89 -6.27
CA GLU A 88 -16.32 11.76 -7.71
C GLU A 88 -15.02 11.55 -8.50
N GLN A 89 -13.88 11.89 -7.93
CA GLN A 89 -12.55 11.65 -8.49
C GLN A 89 -12.01 10.26 -8.17
N GLY A 90 -12.77 9.45 -7.43
CA GLY A 90 -12.37 8.09 -7.04
C GLY A 90 -11.46 8.04 -5.82
N ILE A 91 -11.24 9.14 -5.12
CA ILE A 91 -10.41 9.19 -3.92
C ILE A 91 -11.25 8.84 -2.69
N VAL A 92 -10.79 7.85 -1.93
CA VAL A 92 -11.39 7.52 -0.64
C VAL A 92 -10.77 8.41 0.44
N SER A 93 -11.58 9.13 1.19
CA SER A 93 -11.15 10.10 2.21
C SER A 93 -11.93 9.92 3.51
N VAL A 94 -11.44 10.55 4.58
CA VAL A 94 -12.11 10.63 5.88
C VAL A 94 -12.54 12.08 6.09
N ASP A 95 -13.83 12.28 6.38
CA ASP A 95 -14.33 13.55 6.87
C ASP A 95 -14.06 13.62 8.40
N PRO A 96 -13.18 14.50 8.84
CA PRO A 96 -12.79 14.55 10.25
C PRO A 96 -13.94 15.00 11.16
N ASP A 97 -14.90 15.79 10.66
CA ASP A 97 -16.00 16.31 11.48
C ASP A 97 -17.10 15.29 11.74
N LYS A 98 -17.20 14.28 10.86
CA LYS A 98 -18.14 13.15 11.02
C LYS A 98 -17.50 11.93 11.69
N CYS A 99 -16.17 11.86 11.75
CA CYS A 99 -15.46 10.68 12.26
C CYS A 99 -15.52 10.59 13.79
N VAL A 100 -16.13 9.53 14.30
CA VAL A 100 -16.24 9.24 15.75
C VAL A 100 -15.11 8.31 16.27
N GLY A 101 -14.13 7.94 15.43
CA GLY A 101 -12.99 7.12 15.84
C GLY A 101 -13.32 5.66 16.17
N CYS A 102 -14.43 5.10 15.68
CA CYS A 102 -14.88 3.74 16.01
C CYS A 102 -14.01 2.60 15.47
N ARG A 103 -13.07 2.88 14.56
CA ARG A 103 -12.09 1.99 13.96
C ARG A 103 -12.64 0.86 13.08
N TYR A 104 -13.93 0.80 12.77
CA TYR A 104 -14.49 -0.23 11.90
C TYR A 104 -13.84 -0.28 10.52
N CYS A 105 -13.49 0.87 9.96
CA CYS A 105 -12.78 0.95 8.67
C CYS A 105 -11.36 0.36 8.73
N GLU A 106 -10.68 0.42 9.88
CA GLU A 106 -9.38 -0.19 10.10
C GLU A 106 -9.49 -1.72 10.15
N TRP A 107 -10.43 -2.25 10.94
CA TRP A 107 -10.62 -3.70 11.09
C TRP A 107 -11.07 -4.39 9.81
N ASN A 108 -11.80 -3.68 8.95
CA ASN A 108 -12.31 -4.24 7.70
C ASN A 108 -11.38 -4.03 6.50
N CYS A 109 -10.34 -3.20 6.61
CA CYS A 109 -9.42 -2.97 5.51
C CYS A 109 -8.37 -4.07 5.43
N PRO A 110 -8.33 -4.88 4.35
CA PRO A 110 -7.34 -5.94 4.23
C PRO A 110 -5.91 -5.43 4.08
N TYR A 111 -5.74 -4.13 3.82
CA TYR A 111 -4.44 -3.46 3.68
C TYR A 111 -4.07 -2.66 4.94
N SER A 112 -4.87 -2.67 6.00
CA SER A 112 -4.68 -1.86 7.22
C SER A 112 -4.41 -0.38 6.93
N ALA A 113 -5.02 0.17 5.85
CA ALA A 113 -4.73 1.52 5.38
C ALA A 113 -5.33 2.64 6.26
N PRO A 114 -6.59 2.55 6.76
CA PRO A 114 -7.07 3.48 7.77
C PRO A 114 -6.36 3.23 9.11
N GLN A 115 -5.85 4.29 9.73
CA GLN A 115 -5.16 4.21 11.02
C GLN A 115 -5.73 5.21 12.01
N TYR A 116 -5.82 4.79 13.26
CA TYR A 116 -6.31 5.63 14.33
C TYR A 116 -5.23 6.59 14.83
N ASN A 117 -5.50 7.89 14.72
CA ASN A 117 -4.64 8.93 15.27
C ASN A 117 -5.13 9.29 16.69
N LYS A 118 -4.35 8.87 17.70
CA LYS A 118 -4.68 9.08 19.11
C LYS A 118 -4.68 10.55 19.53
N GLN A 119 -3.91 11.39 18.86
CA GLN A 119 -3.81 12.82 19.20
C GLN A 119 -5.10 13.58 18.87
N VAL A 120 -5.76 13.20 17.78
CA VAL A 120 -7.01 13.84 17.34
C VAL A 120 -8.25 12.99 17.58
N GLY A 121 -8.10 11.75 18.09
CA GLY A 121 -9.21 10.85 18.40
C GLY A 121 -9.97 10.34 17.18
N ARG A 122 -9.38 10.33 16.00
CA ARG A 122 -10.06 10.07 14.71
C ARG A 122 -9.25 9.15 13.81
N MET A 123 -9.93 8.58 12.81
CA MET A 123 -9.26 7.81 11.76
C MET A 123 -8.58 8.74 10.76
N THR A 124 -7.41 8.32 10.29
CA THR A 124 -6.67 9.00 9.24
C THR A 124 -6.14 7.98 8.22
N LYS A 125 -5.86 8.39 7.01
CA LYS A 125 -5.27 7.54 5.97
C LYS A 125 -4.76 8.36 4.80
N CYS A 126 -3.95 7.74 3.94
CA CYS A 126 -3.51 8.32 2.68
C CYS A 126 -4.71 8.83 1.86
N ASP A 127 -4.61 10.05 1.36
CA ASP A 127 -5.58 10.75 0.52
C ASP A 127 -5.00 11.13 -0.86
N PHE A 128 -3.90 10.49 -1.28
CA PHE A 128 -3.07 10.83 -2.45
C PHE A 128 -2.38 12.20 -2.35
N CYS A 129 -2.23 12.77 -1.15
CA CYS A 129 -1.74 14.13 -0.97
C CYS A 129 -2.61 15.15 -1.74
N LYS A 130 -3.92 15.19 -1.48
CA LYS A 130 -4.91 15.99 -2.21
C LYS A 130 -4.48 17.44 -2.44
N ASP A 131 -3.91 18.09 -1.43
CA ASP A 131 -3.48 19.49 -1.52
C ASP A 131 -2.36 19.65 -2.56
N ARG A 132 -1.44 18.69 -2.63
CA ARG A 132 -0.39 18.68 -3.64
C ARG A 132 -0.94 18.44 -5.04
N LEU A 133 -1.88 17.51 -5.19
CA LEU A 133 -2.55 17.27 -6.48
C LEU A 133 -3.31 18.51 -6.95
N ALA A 134 -3.99 19.23 -6.06
CA ALA A 134 -4.65 20.50 -6.36
C ALA A 134 -3.65 21.59 -6.83
N ALA A 135 -2.42 21.56 -6.33
CA ALA A 135 -1.32 22.42 -6.77
C ALA A 135 -0.58 21.90 -8.02
N GLY A 136 -1.05 20.83 -8.66
CA GLY A 136 -0.41 20.24 -9.84
C GLY A 136 0.87 19.45 -9.55
N LEU A 137 1.14 19.15 -8.27
CA LEU A 137 2.30 18.39 -7.82
C LEU A 137 1.97 16.91 -7.63
N LYS A 138 2.97 16.04 -7.71
CA LYS A 138 2.81 14.61 -7.43
C LYS A 138 2.73 14.33 -5.91
N PRO A 139 2.19 13.17 -5.51
CA PRO A 139 2.26 12.73 -4.12
C PRO A 139 3.70 12.66 -3.62
N LEU A 140 3.93 13.02 -2.34
CA LEU A 140 5.25 13.06 -1.71
C LEU A 140 6.05 11.78 -1.88
N CYS A 141 5.40 10.64 -1.64
CA CYS A 141 6.04 9.32 -1.76
C CYS A 141 6.52 8.99 -3.18
N VAL A 142 5.90 9.56 -4.21
CA VAL A 142 6.31 9.40 -5.61
C VAL A 142 7.56 10.22 -5.89
N GLU A 143 7.55 11.49 -5.48
CA GLU A 143 8.70 12.39 -5.71
C GLU A 143 9.92 12.01 -4.89
N ALA A 144 9.70 11.55 -3.67
CA ALA A 144 10.77 11.15 -2.76
C ALA A 144 11.43 9.81 -3.12
N CYS A 145 10.83 9.00 -3.99
CA CYS A 145 11.38 7.68 -4.31
C CYS A 145 12.68 7.80 -5.13
N PRO A 146 13.88 7.46 -4.59
CA PRO A 146 15.13 7.59 -5.31
C PRO A 146 15.24 6.60 -6.47
N MET A 147 14.60 5.43 -6.34
CA MET A 147 14.60 4.38 -7.35
C MET A 147 13.53 4.56 -8.42
N ARG A 148 12.69 5.60 -8.31
CA ARG A 148 11.53 5.80 -9.21
C ARG A 148 10.61 4.58 -9.33
N ALA A 149 10.55 3.79 -8.27
CA ALA A 149 9.75 2.56 -8.18
C ALA A 149 8.26 2.85 -7.95
N ILE A 150 7.88 4.08 -7.62
CA ILE A 150 6.49 4.47 -7.35
C ILE A 150 6.06 5.49 -8.40
N HIS A 151 4.96 5.20 -9.10
CA HIS A 151 4.33 6.14 -10.02
C HIS A 151 2.89 6.41 -9.58
N PHE A 152 2.34 7.53 -10.05
CA PHE A 152 0.97 7.95 -9.81
C PHE A 152 0.34 8.37 -11.13
N GLY A 153 -0.88 7.93 -11.38
CA GLY A 153 -1.59 8.24 -12.62
C GLY A 153 -3.01 7.72 -12.61
N GLU A 154 -3.65 7.80 -13.76
CA GLU A 154 -4.96 7.21 -13.98
C GLU A 154 -4.86 5.67 -14.03
N TYR A 155 -5.75 4.98 -13.32
CA TYR A 155 -5.68 3.52 -13.15
C TYR A 155 -5.66 2.75 -14.46
N GLU A 156 -6.56 3.08 -15.39
CA GLU A 156 -6.62 2.42 -16.69
C GLU A 156 -5.40 2.69 -17.56
N ASP A 157 -4.81 3.88 -17.46
CA ASP A 157 -3.60 4.21 -18.20
C ASP A 157 -2.37 3.49 -17.63
N LEU A 158 -2.28 3.38 -16.30
CA LEU A 158 -1.24 2.58 -15.65
C LEU A 158 -1.35 1.09 -16.01
N LYS A 159 -2.57 0.54 -16.08
CA LYS A 159 -2.79 -0.84 -16.53
C LYS A 159 -2.36 -1.06 -17.97
N LYS A 160 -2.70 -0.15 -18.88
CA LYS A 160 -2.26 -0.23 -20.29
C LYS A 160 -0.74 -0.20 -20.42
N GLN A 161 -0.07 0.59 -19.60
CA GLN A 161 1.37 0.77 -19.65
C GLN A 161 2.14 -0.36 -18.97
N PHE A 162 1.67 -0.86 -17.82
CA PHE A 162 2.42 -1.77 -16.95
C PHE A 162 1.75 -3.14 -16.74
N GLY A 163 0.54 -3.34 -17.27
CA GLY A 163 -0.23 -4.58 -17.13
C GLY A 163 -1.07 -4.63 -15.84
N ASP A 164 -1.84 -5.73 -15.72
CA ASP A 164 -2.81 -5.93 -14.62
C ASP A 164 -2.22 -6.72 -13.43
N ALA A 165 -0.93 -6.96 -13.38
CA ALA A 165 -0.33 -7.82 -12.37
C ALA A 165 -0.41 -7.20 -10.97
N VAL A 166 -1.15 -7.83 -10.09
CA VAL A 166 -1.41 -7.27 -8.76
C VAL A 166 -1.37 -8.28 -7.62
N HIS A 167 -1.19 -9.57 -7.94
CA HIS A 167 -1.28 -10.63 -6.95
C HIS A 167 0.07 -11.15 -6.54
N VAL A 168 0.66 -10.56 -5.52
CA VAL A 168 1.89 -11.03 -4.90
C VAL A 168 1.79 -11.01 -3.38
N ALA A 169 2.35 -12.01 -2.73
CA ALA A 169 2.53 -11.96 -1.28
C ALA A 169 3.48 -10.79 -0.90
N PRO A 170 3.28 -10.12 0.24
CA PRO A 170 2.31 -10.41 1.30
C PRO A 170 0.96 -9.70 1.14
N LEU A 171 0.64 -9.16 -0.05
CA LEU A 171 -0.62 -8.46 -0.25
C LEU A 171 -1.81 -9.45 -0.20
N PRO A 172 -2.96 -9.00 0.28
CA PRO A 172 -4.19 -9.80 0.29
C PRO A 172 -4.76 -9.95 -1.13
N GLU A 173 -5.68 -10.90 -1.29
CA GLU A 173 -6.40 -11.11 -2.54
C GLU A 173 -7.23 -9.89 -2.97
N GLN A 174 -7.29 -9.64 -4.29
CA GLN A 174 -8.00 -8.49 -4.86
C GLN A 174 -9.51 -8.56 -4.75
N GLY A 175 -10.07 -9.76 -4.74
CA GLY A 175 -11.52 -9.99 -4.89
C GLY A 175 -12.39 -9.28 -3.87
N VAL A 176 -11.85 -8.98 -2.69
CA VAL A 176 -12.60 -8.35 -1.60
C VAL A 176 -12.91 -6.89 -1.86
N THR A 177 -11.96 -6.12 -2.38
CA THR A 177 -12.06 -4.66 -2.47
C THR A 177 -11.81 -4.06 -3.84
N SER A 178 -11.30 -4.84 -4.79
CA SER A 178 -10.88 -4.37 -6.12
C SER A 178 -9.95 -3.14 -5.99
N PRO A 179 -8.71 -3.31 -5.47
CA PRO A 179 -7.78 -2.20 -5.22
C PRO A 179 -7.35 -1.52 -6.53
N CYS A 180 -7.27 -0.20 -6.52
CA CYS A 180 -6.70 0.56 -7.63
C CYS A 180 -5.19 0.65 -7.46
N LEU A 181 -4.51 -0.47 -7.71
CA LEU A 181 -3.08 -0.64 -7.59
C LEU A 181 -2.56 -1.49 -8.73
N VAL A 182 -1.50 -1.05 -9.38
CA VAL A 182 -0.80 -1.80 -10.42
C VAL A 182 0.60 -2.14 -9.91
N ILE A 183 1.05 -3.38 -10.11
CA ILE A 183 2.35 -3.85 -9.62
C ILE A 183 3.09 -4.59 -10.74
N THR A 184 4.37 -4.27 -10.91
CA THR A 184 5.30 -5.17 -11.58
C THR A 184 6.03 -5.99 -10.51
N PRO A 185 5.76 -7.32 -10.43
CA PRO A 185 6.39 -8.17 -9.43
C PRO A 185 7.85 -8.49 -9.79
N PRO A 186 8.74 -8.76 -8.80
CA PRO A 186 10.05 -9.30 -9.08
C PRO A 186 9.95 -10.75 -9.57
N HIS A 187 11.00 -11.24 -10.25
CA HIS A 187 11.02 -12.60 -10.83
C HIS A 187 10.80 -13.73 -9.81
N ASN A 188 11.13 -13.49 -8.54
CA ASN A 188 10.97 -14.45 -7.44
C ASN A 188 9.74 -14.17 -6.56
N ALA A 189 8.80 -13.35 -7.04
CA ALA A 189 7.57 -13.03 -6.32
C ALA A 189 6.79 -14.30 -5.99
N GLN A 190 6.28 -14.36 -4.77
CA GLN A 190 5.44 -15.46 -4.33
C GLN A 190 3.96 -15.14 -4.58
N PRO A 191 3.14 -16.10 -4.95
CA PRO A 191 1.72 -15.88 -5.12
C PRO A 191 1.05 -15.51 -3.79
N VAL A 192 -0.07 -14.81 -3.88
CA VAL A 192 -0.90 -14.49 -2.71
C VAL A 192 -1.27 -15.77 -1.96
N GLY A 193 -1.25 -15.71 -0.63
CA GLY A 193 -1.52 -16.87 0.23
C GLY A 193 -0.34 -17.83 0.37
N SER A 194 0.82 -17.56 -0.24
CA SER A 194 2.02 -18.35 -0.07
C SER A 194 2.48 -18.37 1.38
N ASN A 195 2.79 -19.56 1.89
CA ASN A 195 3.39 -19.77 3.21
C ASN A 195 4.92 -19.93 3.14
N MET A 196 5.52 -19.69 1.97
CA MET A 196 6.97 -19.84 1.76
C MET A 196 7.80 -18.74 2.42
N GLY A 197 7.18 -17.62 2.80
CA GLY A 197 7.86 -16.48 3.42
C GLY A 197 7.03 -15.83 4.52
N SER A 198 7.63 -14.81 5.12
CA SER A 198 6.99 -13.97 6.13
C SER A 198 7.44 -12.52 6.04
N ILE A 199 6.62 -11.60 6.56
CA ILE A 199 7.01 -10.20 6.74
C ILE A 199 8.05 -10.14 7.85
N ARG A 200 9.18 -9.46 7.60
CA ARG A 200 10.31 -9.34 8.55
C ARG A 200 10.23 -8.10 9.43
N ASN A 201 9.44 -7.13 9.04
CA ASN A 201 9.22 -5.89 9.77
C ASN A 201 7.73 -5.70 10.14
N PRO A 202 7.11 -6.66 10.88
CA PRO A 202 5.67 -6.61 11.19
C PRO A 202 5.28 -5.39 12.04
N GLU A 203 6.20 -4.83 12.81
CA GLU A 203 6.00 -3.63 13.63
C GLU A 203 5.78 -2.34 12.81
N GLU A 204 6.13 -2.38 11.52
CA GLU A 204 5.94 -1.26 10.59
C GLU A 204 4.72 -1.47 9.65
N MET A 205 3.93 -2.55 9.86
CA MET A 205 2.88 -2.95 8.91
C MET A 205 1.44 -2.74 9.43
#